data_92a720e570e9b570460aa5a696624aaa
#
_entry.id   92a720e570e9b570460aa5a696624aaa
#
_cell.length_a   1.000
_cell.length_b   1.000
_cell.length_c   1.000
_cell.angle_alpha   90.00
_cell.angle_beta   90.00
_cell.angle_gamma   90.00
#
_symmetry.space_group_name_H-M   'P 1'
#
loop_
_entity.id
_entity.type
_entity.pdbx_description
1 polymer ?
#
loop_
_entity_poly.entity_id
_entity_poly.type
_entity_poly.pdbx_seq_one_letter_code
_entity_poly.pdbx_strand_id
1 'polypeptide(L)'
;SGFWLSFGAVTAISGVYPVLAGEKAERKRRREKTGLEKLAAKGKEAAMVYLSLQLVMIPLQAWYFYEIPLFAFLPNLFAGAVMTAVLLTGAAGLLAGLASVKAGSVVLLPARFLLTLLRQMTAAVAQIPGNVWICGQPEKWQMAGYGIILTGLLVILYVRKRKREMNPDGAKRKGAQARRRERMLFGITMFFACVLLFYRPRETFSITALDVGQGDSLVVESGRFVMLNDGGSSSASAIGEKRILPYLKQRGIAALDAVVVTHPDADHTNGILELLELIGEQKTALRIRHLFLPVWMKGSEKENPFIL
;
A
#
# COMPACT_ATOMS: atom_id res chain seq x y z
N SER A 1 5.59 10.78 -7.44
CA SER A 1 5.42 9.84 -6.30
C SER A 1 6.76 9.23 -5.86
N GLY A 2 7.60 8.69 -6.77
CA GLY A 2 8.84 7.97 -6.44
C GLY A 2 9.83 8.73 -5.54
N PHE A 3 10.02 10.01 -5.76
CA PHE A 3 10.88 10.86 -4.93
C PHE A 3 10.46 10.82 -3.44
N TRP A 4 9.20 11.12 -3.15
CA TRP A 4 8.69 11.16 -1.77
C TRP A 4 8.72 9.80 -1.08
N LEU A 5 8.48 8.71 -1.82
CA LEU A 5 8.58 7.35 -1.29
C LEU A 5 10.03 7.00 -0.94
N SER A 6 10.99 7.34 -1.79
CA SER A 6 12.42 7.11 -1.53
C SER A 6 12.92 7.92 -0.34
N PHE A 7 12.60 9.21 -0.27
CA PHE A 7 12.93 10.06 0.88
C PHE A 7 12.23 9.62 2.15
N GLY A 8 10.97 9.19 2.06
CA GLY A 8 10.24 8.61 3.18
C GLY A 8 10.93 7.36 3.73
N ALA A 9 11.40 6.46 2.87
CA ALA A 9 12.13 5.27 3.29
C ALA A 9 13.44 5.61 4.00
N VAL A 10 14.22 6.54 3.45
CA VAL A 10 15.46 7.03 4.09
C VAL A 10 15.15 7.65 5.45
N THR A 11 14.15 8.53 5.53
CA THR A 11 13.72 9.17 6.79
C THR A 11 13.26 8.13 7.82
N ALA A 12 12.54 7.10 7.40
CA ALA A 12 12.12 6.03 8.30
C ALA A 12 13.30 5.25 8.88
N ILE A 13 14.28 4.90 8.04
CA ILE A 13 15.43 4.09 8.46
C ILE A 13 16.45 4.92 9.25
N SER A 14 16.75 6.16 8.82
CA SER A 14 17.76 6.99 9.46
C SER A 14 17.26 7.82 10.64
N GLY A 15 15.99 8.22 10.62
CA GLY A 15 15.37 9.07 11.64
C GLY A 15 14.49 8.31 12.63
N VAL A 16 13.51 7.54 12.14
CA VAL A 16 12.50 6.90 13.00
C VAL A 16 13.05 5.64 13.69
N TYR A 17 13.66 4.75 12.93
CA TYR A 17 14.17 3.47 13.45
C TYR A 17 15.15 3.63 14.62
N PRO A 18 16.17 4.50 14.61
CA PRO A 18 17.11 4.65 15.73
C PRO A 18 16.43 5.14 17.02
N VAL A 19 15.34 5.90 16.89
CA VAL A 19 14.57 6.39 18.04
C VAL A 19 13.74 5.24 18.64
N LEU A 20 13.10 4.41 17.80
CA LEU A 20 12.24 3.31 18.25
C LEU A 20 13.04 2.09 18.71
N ALA A 21 14.13 1.74 18.04
CA ALA A 21 14.94 0.55 18.34
C ALA A 21 15.63 0.62 19.72
N GLY A 22 16.04 1.81 20.17
CA GLY A 22 16.69 2.04 21.44
C GLY A 22 18.06 1.33 21.59
N GLU A 23 18.85 1.68 22.61
CA GLU A 23 20.21 1.14 22.86
C GLU A 23 20.32 -0.39 23.04
N LYS A 24 19.22 -1.06 23.36
CA LYS A 24 19.27 -2.51 23.64
C LYS A 24 19.61 -3.36 22.42
N ALA A 25 19.38 -2.87 21.20
CA ALA A 25 19.74 -3.60 19.98
C ALA A 25 21.26 -3.77 19.85
N GLU A 26 22.06 -2.73 20.17
CA GLU A 26 23.51 -2.77 20.06
C GLU A 26 24.19 -3.55 21.19
N ARG A 27 23.80 -3.35 22.46
CA ARG A 27 24.40 -4.07 23.59
C ARG A 27 24.09 -5.57 23.63
N LYS A 28 22.89 -5.96 23.14
CA LYS A 28 22.49 -7.37 23.07
C LYS A 28 23.21 -8.15 21.97
N ARG A 29 23.84 -7.48 21.00
CA ARG A 29 24.66 -8.08 19.93
C ARG A 29 25.97 -8.72 20.46
N ARG A 30 26.48 -8.24 21.61
CA ARG A 30 27.76 -8.70 22.19
C ARG A 30 27.68 -9.91 23.13
N ARG A 31 26.48 -10.38 23.49
CA ARG A 31 26.33 -11.56 24.36
C ARG A 31 26.19 -12.81 23.49
N GLU A 32 26.99 -13.83 23.75
CA GLU A 32 26.79 -15.12 23.09
C GLU A 32 25.37 -15.62 23.27
N LYS A 33 24.67 -15.77 22.16
CA LYS A 33 23.30 -16.24 22.12
C LYS A 33 23.23 -17.57 21.40
N THR A 34 22.32 -18.43 21.83
CA THR A 34 21.93 -19.64 21.11
C THR A 34 21.41 -19.31 19.71
N GLY A 35 21.43 -20.25 18.78
CA GLY A 35 20.95 -20.03 17.41
C GLY A 35 19.53 -19.46 17.33
N LEU A 36 18.60 -19.99 18.17
CA LEU A 36 17.22 -19.53 18.27
C LEU A 36 17.11 -18.10 18.81
N GLU A 37 17.92 -17.72 19.80
CA GLU A 37 17.91 -16.34 20.31
C GLU A 37 18.46 -15.34 19.29
N LYS A 38 19.41 -15.74 18.46
CA LYS A 38 19.91 -14.93 17.35
C LYS A 38 18.82 -14.71 16.30
N LEU A 39 18.08 -15.77 15.96
CA LEU A 39 16.97 -15.68 14.99
C LEU A 39 15.85 -14.78 15.51
N ALA A 40 15.41 -14.96 16.76
CA ALA A 40 14.40 -14.12 17.40
C ALA A 40 14.83 -12.64 17.49
N ALA A 41 16.12 -12.38 17.73
CA ALA A 41 16.65 -11.02 17.78
C ALA A 41 16.64 -10.35 16.40
N LYS A 42 17.02 -11.09 15.34
CA LYS A 42 16.93 -10.61 13.95
C LYS A 42 15.49 -10.36 13.52
N GLY A 43 14.57 -11.27 13.85
CA GLY A 43 13.15 -11.09 13.58
C GLY A 43 12.57 -9.83 14.25
N LYS A 44 12.96 -9.58 15.50
CA LYS A 44 12.54 -8.35 16.20
C LYS A 44 13.14 -7.10 15.57
N GLU A 45 14.38 -7.12 15.12
CA GLU A 45 15.03 -6.01 14.44
C GLU A 45 14.31 -5.72 13.10
N ALA A 46 14.05 -6.76 12.31
CA ALA A 46 13.29 -6.65 11.06
C ALA A 46 11.88 -6.08 11.28
N ALA A 47 11.16 -6.53 12.32
CA ALA A 47 9.85 -6.01 12.67
C ALA A 47 9.90 -4.53 13.07
N MET A 48 10.93 -4.09 13.78
CA MET A 48 11.09 -2.67 14.15
C MET A 48 11.45 -1.80 12.95
N VAL A 49 12.29 -2.27 12.03
CA VAL A 49 12.57 -1.58 10.76
C VAL A 49 11.29 -1.46 9.94
N TYR A 50 10.54 -2.56 9.80
CA TYR A 50 9.28 -2.56 9.09
C TYR A 50 8.26 -1.58 9.70
N LEU A 51 8.08 -1.61 11.03
CA LEU A 51 7.19 -0.69 11.73
C LEU A 51 7.61 0.78 11.49
N SER A 52 8.91 1.07 11.54
CA SER A 52 9.43 2.41 11.29
C SER A 52 9.14 2.87 9.85
N LEU A 53 9.29 1.97 8.88
CA LEU A 53 8.91 2.21 7.49
C LEU A 53 7.42 2.49 7.36
N GLN A 54 6.56 1.67 7.96
CA GLN A 54 5.11 1.82 7.85
C GLN A 54 4.60 3.13 8.46
N LEU A 55 5.18 3.60 9.57
CA LEU A 55 4.81 4.89 10.16
C LEU A 55 5.00 6.08 9.20
N VAL A 56 5.95 5.99 8.29
CA VAL A 56 6.20 7.04 7.29
C VAL A 56 5.51 6.73 5.97
N MET A 57 5.44 5.45 5.57
CA MET A 57 4.91 5.04 4.27
C MET A 57 3.39 5.05 4.19
N ILE A 58 2.68 4.69 5.27
CA ILE A 58 1.20 4.63 5.27
C ILE A 58 0.58 5.94 4.78
N PRO A 59 0.90 7.12 5.34
CA PRO A 59 0.32 8.37 4.85
C PRO A 59 0.69 8.68 3.40
N LEU A 60 1.93 8.36 2.97
CA LEU A 60 2.36 8.57 1.59
C LEU A 60 1.65 7.63 0.62
N GLN A 61 1.48 6.36 0.98
CA GLN A 61 0.73 5.39 0.17
C GLN A 61 -0.73 5.81 0.03
N ALA A 62 -1.38 6.19 1.13
CA ALA A 62 -2.74 6.69 1.10
C ALA A 62 -2.90 7.95 0.24
N TRP A 63 -1.90 8.86 0.27
CA TRP A 63 -1.92 10.10 -0.52
C TRP A 63 -1.77 9.86 -2.03
N TYR A 64 -0.86 8.93 -2.43
CA TYR A 64 -0.50 8.74 -3.84
C TYR A 64 -1.24 7.60 -4.53
N PHE A 65 -1.60 6.56 -3.79
CA PHE A 65 -2.20 5.34 -4.35
C PHE A 65 -3.62 5.11 -3.85
N TYR A 66 -4.07 5.83 -2.79
CA TYR A 66 -5.41 5.71 -2.22
C TYR A 66 -5.73 4.33 -1.63
N GLU A 67 -4.73 3.47 -1.56
CA GLU A 67 -4.84 2.10 -1.07
C GLU A 67 -3.58 1.67 -0.32
N ILE A 68 -3.73 0.72 0.59
CA ILE A 68 -2.65 0.18 1.41
C ILE A 68 -2.66 -1.35 1.28
N PRO A 69 -1.57 -1.96 0.77
CA PRO A 69 -1.43 -3.40 0.72
C PRO A 69 -1.05 -3.94 2.11
N LEU A 70 -2.00 -4.62 2.77
CA LEU A 70 -1.85 -5.05 4.17
C LEU A 70 -0.80 -6.16 4.35
N PHE A 71 -0.66 -7.06 3.37
CA PHE A 71 0.28 -8.19 3.44
C PHE A 71 1.56 -8.00 2.63
N ALA A 72 1.82 -6.79 2.11
CA ALA A 72 3.05 -6.50 1.35
C ALA A 72 4.34 -6.74 2.17
N PHE A 73 4.26 -6.83 3.50
CA PHE A 73 5.41 -7.14 4.33
C PHE A 73 5.98 -8.55 4.05
N LEU A 74 5.15 -9.50 3.63
CA LEU A 74 5.57 -10.88 3.36
C LEU A 74 6.61 -10.96 2.22
N PRO A 75 6.34 -10.49 1.00
CA PRO A 75 7.35 -10.46 -0.06
C PRO A 75 8.50 -9.49 0.26
N ASN A 76 8.24 -8.36 0.94
CA ASN A 76 9.27 -7.39 1.28
C ASN A 76 10.31 -7.92 2.28
N LEU A 77 9.98 -8.94 3.08
CA LEU A 77 10.92 -9.60 3.98
C LEU A 77 12.10 -10.24 3.20
N PHE A 78 11.82 -10.73 2.00
CA PHE A 78 12.81 -11.41 1.15
C PHE A 78 13.34 -10.51 0.03
N ALA A 79 12.60 -9.47 -0.34
CA ALA A 79 12.90 -8.60 -1.48
C ALA A 79 14.30 -7.99 -1.40
N GLY A 80 14.76 -7.54 -0.23
CA GLY A 80 16.10 -6.97 -0.06
C GLY A 80 17.22 -7.94 -0.39
N ALA A 81 17.15 -9.16 0.13
CA ALA A 81 18.15 -10.20 -0.13
C ALA A 81 18.13 -10.65 -1.61
N VAL A 82 16.91 -10.84 -2.16
CA VAL A 82 16.70 -11.20 -3.57
C VAL A 82 17.26 -10.12 -4.49
N MET A 83 16.93 -8.85 -4.26
CA MET A 83 17.41 -7.74 -5.10
C MET A 83 18.93 -7.57 -5.02
N THR A 84 19.55 -7.78 -3.86
CA THR A 84 21.02 -7.78 -3.73
C THR A 84 21.64 -8.89 -4.58
N ALA A 85 21.11 -10.12 -4.51
CA ALA A 85 21.59 -11.23 -5.33
C ALA A 85 21.38 -10.97 -6.84
N VAL A 86 20.24 -10.39 -7.22
CA VAL A 86 19.93 -10.00 -8.61
C VAL A 86 20.90 -8.94 -9.12
N LEU A 87 21.23 -7.93 -8.33
CA LEU A 87 22.20 -6.89 -8.71
C LEU A 87 23.61 -7.47 -8.90
N LEU A 88 24.05 -8.33 -7.97
CA LEU A 88 25.37 -8.95 -8.06
C LEU A 88 25.47 -9.90 -9.27
N THR A 89 24.50 -10.78 -9.46
CA THR A 89 24.47 -11.70 -10.61
C THR A 89 24.22 -10.95 -11.91
N GLY A 90 23.46 -9.86 -11.90
CA GLY A 90 23.24 -8.97 -13.04
C GLY A 90 24.54 -8.32 -13.50
N ALA A 91 25.32 -7.74 -12.57
CA ALA A 91 26.62 -7.15 -12.88
C ALA A 91 27.61 -8.19 -13.41
N ALA A 92 27.69 -9.35 -12.75
CA ALA A 92 28.55 -10.46 -13.22
C ALA A 92 28.12 -10.99 -14.59
N GLY A 93 26.80 -11.12 -14.83
CA GLY A 93 26.24 -11.55 -16.11
C GLY A 93 26.50 -10.56 -17.25
N LEU A 94 26.47 -9.26 -16.96
CA LEU A 94 26.84 -8.22 -17.91
C LEU A 94 28.32 -8.34 -18.32
N LEU A 95 29.20 -8.46 -17.34
CA LEU A 95 30.66 -8.64 -17.58
C LEU A 95 30.96 -9.93 -18.38
N ALA A 96 30.32 -11.05 -18.01
CA ALA A 96 30.46 -12.31 -18.75
C ALA A 96 29.90 -12.21 -20.17
N GLY A 97 28.84 -11.41 -20.35
CA GLY A 97 28.19 -11.13 -21.63
C GLY A 97 29.08 -10.37 -22.62
N LEU A 98 30.02 -9.55 -22.13
CA LEU A 98 31.01 -8.89 -22.95
C LEU A 98 31.99 -9.89 -23.61
N ALA A 99 32.26 -11.02 -22.99
CA ALA A 99 33.08 -12.09 -23.55
C ALA A 99 32.23 -13.04 -24.43
N SER A 100 31.02 -13.40 -23.99
CA SER A 100 30.12 -14.28 -24.72
C SER A 100 28.68 -14.12 -24.23
N VAL A 101 27.73 -13.90 -25.15
CA VAL A 101 26.29 -13.84 -24.84
C VAL A 101 25.80 -15.11 -24.14
N LYS A 102 26.31 -16.29 -24.56
CA LYS A 102 25.97 -17.57 -23.90
C LYS A 102 26.46 -17.60 -22.45
N ALA A 103 27.67 -17.14 -22.18
CA ALA A 103 28.24 -17.10 -20.83
C ALA A 103 27.42 -16.13 -19.95
N GLY A 104 27.10 -14.94 -20.46
CA GLY A 104 26.26 -13.97 -19.75
C GLY A 104 24.88 -14.51 -19.41
N SER A 105 24.22 -15.19 -20.36
CA SER A 105 22.89 -15.78 -20.12
C SER A 105 22.90 -16.87 -19.05
N VAL A 106 23.93 -17.70 -18.98
CA VAL A 106 24.08 -18.73 -17.93
C VAL A 106 24.28 -18.08 -16.55
N VAL A 107 25.11 -17.04 -16.45
CA VAL A 107 25.35 -16.31 -15.19
C VAL A 107 24.08 -15.60 -14.69
N LEU A 108 23.16 -15.22 -15.59
CA LEU A 108 21.88 -14.59 -15.24
C LEU A 108 20.77 -15.57 -14.80
N LEU A 109 20.96 -16.89 -14.96
CA LEU A 109 19.94 -17.89 -14.57
C LEU A 109 19.51 -17.77 -13.09
N PRO A 110 20.41 -17.60 -12.10
CA PRO A 110 20.00 -17.42 -10.71
C PRO A 110 19.16 -16.16 -10.50
N ALA A 111 19.52 -15.03 -11.15
CA ALA A 111 18.73 -13.80 -11.08
C ALA A 111 17.31 -14.01 -11.62
N ARG A 112 17.19 -14.67 -12.78
CA ARG A 112 15.89 -15.00 -13.38
C ARG A 112 15.05 -15.89 -12.46
N PHE A 113 15.64 -16.91 -11.86
CA PHE A 113 14.96 -17.79 -10.90
C PHE A 113 14.46 -17.02 -9.69
N LEU A 114 15.32 -16.22 -9.06
CA LEU A 114 14.96 -15.42 -7.88
C LEU A 114 13.87 -14.39 -8.16
N LEU A 115 13.92 -13.71 -9.31
CA LEU A 115 12.88 -12.78 -9.73
C LEU A 115 11.54 -13.49 -9.99
N THR A 116 11.58 -14.67 -10.62
CA THR A 116 10.40 -15.50 -10.84
C THR A 116 9.77 -15.93 -9.52
N LEU A 117 10.59 -16.38 -8.56
CA LEU A 117 10.14 -16.75 -7.22
C LEU A 117 9.49 -15.56 -6.49
N LEU A 118 10.14 -14.39 -6.51
CA LEU A 118 9.61 -13.17 -5.89
C LEU A 118 8.29 -12.75 -6.54
N ARG A 119 8.19 -12.84 -7.87
CA ARG A 119 6.96 -12.58 -8.60
C ARG A 119 5.82 -13.51 -8.19
N GLN A 120 6.11 -14.82 -8.08
CA GLN A 120 5.10 -15.81 -7.66
C GLN A 120 4.64 -15.57 -6.23
N MET A 121 5.57 -15.26 -5.30
CA MET A 121 5.22 -14.90 -3.94
C MET A 121 4.33 -13.65 -3.89
N THR A 122 4.67 -12.62 -4.66
CA THR A 122 3.86 -11.39 -4.73
C THR A 122 2.47 -11.67 -5.31
N ALA A 123 2.38 -12.48 -6.36
CA ALA A 123 1.11 -12.89 -6.95
C ALA A 123 0.25 -13.70 -5.96
N ALA A 124 0.85 -14.64 -5.22
CA ALA A 124 0.14 -15.42 -4.20
C ALA A 124 -0.39 -14.51 -3.07
N VAL A 125 0.39 -13.53 -2.63
CA VAL A 125 -0.04 -12.55 -1.62
C VAL A 125 -1.16 -11.65 -2.17
N ALA A 126 -1.10 -11.28 -3.45
CA ALA A 126 -2.15 -10.46 -4.08
C ALA A 126 -3.51 -11.17 -4.10
N GLN A 127 -3.52 -12.52 -4.18
CA GLN A 127 -4.75 -13.33 -4.16
C GLN A 127 -5.40 -13.47 -2.78
N ILE A 128 -4.74 -13.04 -1.69
CA ILE A 128 -5.33 -13.11 -0.35
C ILE A 128 -6.51 -12.14 -0.26
N PRO A 129 -7.72 -12.62 0.06
CA PRO A 129 -8.88 -11.75 0.22
C PRO A 129 -8.62 -10.66 1.27
N GLY A 130 -8.93 -9.40 0.92
CA GLY A 130 -8.70 -8.27 1.81
C GLY A 130 -7.23 -7.82 1.91
N ASN A 131 -6.34 -8.32 1.02
CA ASN A 131 -4.94 -7.87 1.00
C ASN A 131 -4.79 -6.37 0.76
N VAL A 132 -5.66 -5.76 -0.01
CA VAL A 132 -5.62 -4.34 -0.32
C VAL A 132 -6.79 -3.63 0.35
N TRP A 133 -6.48 -2.62 1.15
CA TRP A 133 -7.45 -1.72 1.73
C TRP A 133 -7.51 -0.41 0.92
N ILE A 134 -8.63 -0.17 0.22
CA ILE A 134 -8.92 1.11 -0.42
C ILE A 134 -9.28 2.09 0.69
N CYS A 135 -8.32 2.90 1.08
CA CYS A 135 -8.44 3.83 2.20
C CYS A 135 -8.83 5.25 1.75
N GLY A 136 -8.69 5.54 0.46
CA GLY A 136 -8.91 6.86 -0.14
C GLY A 136 -7.77 7.86 0.15
N GLN A 137 -7.89 9.07 -0.41
CA GLN A 137 -6.92 10.14 -0.23
C GLN A 137 -7.17 10.92 1.06
N PRO A 138 -6.22 10.98 2.01
CA PRO A 138 -6.33 11.85 3.17
C PRO A 138 -6.38 13.33 2.78
N GLU A 139 -7.06 14.15 3.55
CA GLU A 139 -7.03 15.59 3.40
C GLU A 139 -5.65 16.18 3.82
N LYS A 140 -5.28 17.33 3.25
CA LYS A 140 -3.99 17.98 3.56
C LYS A 140 -3.79 18.25 5.05
N TRP A 141 -4.85 18.67 5.76
CA TRP A 141 -4.80 18.91 7.20
C TRP A 141 -4.61 17.60 8.01
N GLN A 142 -5.15 16.47 7.54
CA GLN A 142 -4.95 15.15 8.17
C GLN A 142 -3.49 14.71 8.02
N MET A 143 -2.91 14.90 6.83
CA MET A 143 -1.49 14.64 6.59
C MET A 143 -0.59 15.49 7.49
N ALA A 144 -0.88 16.81 7.58
CA ALA A 144 -0.15 17.71 8.45
C ALA A 144 -0.29 17.33 9.93
N GLY A 145 -1.51 17.02 10.39
CA GLY A 145 -1.79 16.60 11.76
C GLY A 145 -1.05 15.30 12.13
N TYR A 146 -1.11 14.30 11.25
CA TYR A 146 -0.36 13.06 11.42
C TYR A 146 1.16 13.30 11.52
N GLY A 147 1.71 14.12 10.62
CA GLY A 147 3.13 14.47 10.60
C GLY A 147 3.59 15.20 11.87
N ILE A 148 2.78 16.14 12.37
CA ILE A 148 3.05 16.89 13.62
C ILE A 148 3.03 15.92 14.82
N ILE A 149 2.03 15.03 14.90
CA ILE A 149 1.92 14.04 15.99
C ILE A 149 3.12 13.09 15.95
N LEU A 150 3.45 12.51 14.79
CA LEU A 150 4.57 11.60 14.63
C LEU A 150 5.90 12.27 15.01
N THR A 151 6.17 13.47 14.48
CA THR A 151 7.39 14.22 14.76
C THR A 151 7.50 14.59 16.24
N GLY A 152 6.41 15.09 16.84
CA GLY A 152 6.37 15.41 18.27
C GLY A 152 6.66 14.20 19.15
N LEU A 153 6.07 13.05 18.85
CA LEU A 153 6.34 11.80 19.57
C LEU A 153 7.80 11.35 19.42
N LEU A 154 8.35 11.43 18.21
CA LEU A 154 9.76 11.08 17.96
C LEU A 154 10.71 12.01 18.72
N VAL A 155 10.46 13.31 18.73
CA VAL A 155 11.25 14.28 19.51
C VAL A 155 11.17 13.97 21.00
N ILE A 156 9.99 13.70 21.53
CA ILE A 156 9.81 13.32 22.94
C ILE A 156 10.61 12.06 23.28
N LEU A 157 10.52 11.03 22.43
CA LEU A 157 11.25 9.77 22.63
C LEU A 157 12.77 9.98 22.53
N TYR A 158 13.22 10.78 21.57
CA TYR A 158 14.64 11.12 21.38
C TYR A 158 15.20 11.89 22.60
N VAL A 159 14.53 12.93 23.06
CA VAL A 159 14.96 13.72 24.24
C VAL A 159 15.00 12.83 25.49
N ARG A 160 13.98 11.97 25.67
CA ARG A 160 13.95 11.01 26.80
C ARG A 160 15.08 9.97 26.70
N LYS A 161 15.39 9.49 25.49
CA LYS A 161 16.52 8.59 25.26
C LYS A 161 17.82 9.30 25.65
N ARG A 162 18.10 10.49 25.17
CA ARG A 162 19.29 11.26 25.48
C ARG A 162 19.44 11.58 26.97
N LYS A 163 18.36 11.94 27.66
CA LYS A 163 18.37 12.13 29.13
C LYS A 163 18.70 10.84 29.90
N ARG A 164 18.30 9.67 29.39
CA ARG A 164 18.65 8.37 29.99
C ARG A 164 20.11 8.02 29.78
N GLU A 165 20.69 8.35 28.65
CA GLU A 165 22.10 8.18 28.34
C GLU A 165 22.97 9.04 29.26
N MET A 166 22.55 10.28 29.56
CA MET A 166 23.26 11.19 30.47
C MET A 166 23.12 10.82 31.95
N ASN A 167 22.06 10.15 32.36
CA ASN A 167 21.84 9.73 33.77
C ASN A 167 21.39 8.24 33.84
N PRO A 168 22.33 7.30 33.70
CA PRO A 168 22.04 5.88 33.65
C PRO A 168 21.48 5.31 34.97
N ASP A 169 21.87 5.85 36.13
CA ASP A 169 21.40 5.37 37.44
C ASP A 169 19.98 5.86 37.74
N GLY A 170 19.65 7.09 37.41
CA GLY A 170 18.26 7.59 37.46
C GLY A 170 17.35 6.83 36.49
N ALA A 171 17.87 6.34 35.37
CA ALA A 171 17.13 5.55 34.38
C ALA A 171 16.84 4.11 34.87
N LYS A 172 17.70 3.52 35.67
CA LYS A 172 17.49 2.20 36.31
C LYS A 172 16.38 2.29 37.37
N ARG A 173 16.29 3.39 38.14
CA ARG A 173 15.23 3.63 39.15
C ARG A 173 13.84 3.78 38.50
N LYS A 174 13.71 4.32 37.31
CA LYS A 174 12.45 4.35 36.54
C LYS A 174 12.19 2.96 35.97
N GLY A 175 11.53 2.11 36.70
CA GLY A 175 11.33 0.70 36.44
C GLY A 175 10.74 0.32 35.10
N ALA A 176 10.67 -0.99 34.81
CA ALA A 176 10.09 -1.58 33.58
C ALA A 176 8.66 -1.08 33.30
N GLN A 177 7.91 -0.75 34.34
CA GLN A 177 6.53 -0.26 34.29
C GLN A 177 6.41 1.13 33.59
N ALA A 178 7.32 2.07 33.89
CA ALA A 178 7.34 3.38 33.24
C ALA A 178 7.61 3.27 31.74
N ARG A 179 8.53 2.37 31.34
CA ARG A 179 8.84 2.10 29.92
C ARG A 179 7.67 1.41 29.18
N ARG A 180 6.92 0.55 29.88
CA ARG A 180 5.71 -0.07 29.34
C ARG A 180 4.63 0.97 29.11
N ARG A 181 4.40 1.88 30.10
CA ARG A 181 3.44 2.98 29.97
C ARG A 181 3.78 3.91 28.81
N GLU A 182 5.06 4.28 28.63
CA GLU A 182 5.50 5.13 27.53
C GLU A 182 5.21 4.49 26.15
N ARG A 183 5.52 3.19 26.00
CA ARG A 183 5.23 2.45 24.76
C ARG A 183 3.73 2.34 24.49
N MET A 184 2.96 2.13 25.54
CA MET A 184 1.50 2.09 25.45
C MET A 184 0.94 3.45 25.01
N LEU A 185 1.40 4.54 25.63
CA LEU A 185 0.99 5.90 25.26
C LEU A 185 1.38 6.23 23.81
N PHE A 186 2.59 5.86 23.38
CA PHE A 186 3.00 6.01 21.98
C PHE A 186 2.05 5.25 21.06
N GLY A 187 1.75 3.99 21.33
CA GLY A 187 0.84 3.18 20.54
C GLY A 187 -0.57 3.76 20.46
N ILE A 188 -1.11 4.21 21.60
CA ILE A 188 -2.44 4.84 21.67
C ILE A 188 -2.46 6.13 20.84
N THR A 189 -1.46 7.00 21.02
CA THR A 189 -1.42 8.28 20.27
C THR A 189 -1.28 8.03 18.76
N MET A 190 -0.45 7.06 18.36
CA MET A 190 -0.32 6.69 16.95
C MET A 190 -1.59 6.04 16.39
N PHE A 191 -2.30 5.25 17.20
CA PHE A 191 -3.61 4.73 16.80
C PHE A 191 -4.60 5.86 16.51
N PHE A 192 -4.71 6.86 17.40
CA PHE A 192 -5.58 8.03 17.16
C PHE A 192 -5.10 8.88 15.98
N ALA A 193 -3.79 9.00 15.75
CA ALA A 193 -3.26 9.67 14.57
C ALA A 193 -3.64 8.94 13.27
N CYS A 194 -3.63 7.61 13.27
CA CYS A 194 -4.13 6.81 12.14
C CYS A 194 -5.64 6.94 11.96
N VAL A 195 -6.42 6.93 13.04
CA VAL A 195 -7.86 7.17 12.98
C VAL A 195 -8.14 8.54 12.38
N LEU A 196 -7.42 9.58 12.80
CA LEU A 196 -7.53 10.93 12.23
C LEU A 196 -7.17 10.95 10.74
N LEU A 197 -6.11 10.24 10.34
CA LEU A 197 -5.64 10.18 8.95
C LEU A 197 -6.68 9.57 8.01
N PHE A 198 -7.45 8.58 8.50
CA PHE A 198 -8.45 7.87 7.69
C PHE A 198 -9.89 8.26 8.01
N TYR A 199 -10.07 9.23 8.91
CA TYR A 199 -11.41 9.75 9.20
C TYR A 199 -11.98 10.47 7.99
N ARG A 200 -13.15 10.03 7.53
CA ARG A 200 -13.87 10.63 6.41
C ARG A 200 -15.34 10.81 6.78
N PRO A 201 -15.78 12.04 6.94
CA PRO A 201 -17.20 12.32 6.99
C PRO A 201 -17.81 11.96 5.63
N ARG A 202 -18.91 11.20 5.64
CA ARG A 202 -19.64 10.87 4.42
C ARG A 202 -20.57 12.03 4.08
N GLU A 203 -20.61 12.36 2.81
CA GLU A 203 -21.62 13.28 2.31
C GLU A 203 -22.99 12.61 2.39
N THR A 204 -24.02 13.40 2.69
CA THR A 204 -25.38 12.88 2.79
C THR A 204 -25.89 12.47 1.41
N PHE A 205 -25.57 13.26 0.39
CA PHE A 205 -25.88 13.01 -1.01
C PHE A 205 -24.94 13.79 -1.92
N SER A 206 -24.42 13.13 -2.95
CA SER A 206 -23.65 13.78 -4.01
C SER A 206 -23.81 13.07 -5.34
N ILE A 207 -23.76 13.83 -6.43
CA ILE A 207 -23.69 13.33 -7.79
C ILE A 207 -22.44 13.94 -8.42
N THR A 208 -21.56 13.09 -8.94
CA THR A 208 -20.34 13.53 -9.61
C THR A 208 -20.31 13.02 -11.04
N ALA A 209 -20.30 13.93 -12.02
CA ALA A 209 -20.01 13.60 -13.40
C ALA A 209 -18.50 13.49 -13.56
N LEU A 210 -18.02 12.35 -14.08
CA LEU A 210 -16.61 12.14 -14.36
C LEU A 210 -16.27 12.66 -15.74
N ASP A 211 -15.11 13.31 -15.86
CA ASP A 211 -14.58 13.72 -17.15
C ASP A 211 -14.04 12.49 -17.90
N VAL A 212 -14.89 11.87 -18.69
CA VAL A 212 -14.58 10.71 -19.53
C VAL A 212 -14.37 11.08 -21.00
N GLY A 213 -14.51 12.36 -21.37
CA GLY A 213 -14.49 12.83 -22.75
C GLY A 213 -15.88 12.70 -23.38
N GLN A 214 -15.96 12.17 -24.63
CA GLN A 214 -17.24 11.90 -25.29
C GLN A 214 -17.84 10.60 -24.75
N GLY A 215 -18.73 10.69 -23.79
CA GLY A 215 -19.39 9.58 -23.13
C GLY A 215 -19.99 10.00 -21.78
N ASP A 216 -20.60 9.06 -21.09
CA ASP A 216 -21.27 9.31 -19.83
C ASP A 216 -20.67 8.47 -18.70
N SER A 217 -20.51 9.11 -17.52
CA SER A 217 -20.14 8.43 -16.30
C SER A 217 -20.55 9.28 -15.10
N LEU A 218 -21.51 8.80 -14.32
CA LEU A 218 -22.02 9.49 -13.14
C LEU A 218 -21.86 8.60 -11.91
N VAL A 219 -21.21 9.13 -10.88
CA VAL A 219 -21.15 8.48 -9.57
C VAL A 219 -22.15 9.16 -8.64
N VAL A 220 -23.06 8.38 -8.10
CA VAL A 220 -24.06 8.83 -7.13
C VAL A 220 -23.72 8.22 -5.78
N GLU A 221 -23.50 9.07 -4.78
CA GLU A 221 -23.29 8.68 -3.39
C GLU A 221 -24.48 9.16 -2.54
N SER A 222 -25.10 8.26 -1.77
CA SER A 222 -26.19 8.58 -0.85
C SER A 222 -25.95 7.85 0.48
N GLY A 223 -25.36 8.53 1.44
CA GLY A 223 -24.94 7.93 2.70
C GLY A 223 -23.93 6.80 2.51
N ARG A 224 -24.39 5.54 2.58
CA ARG A 224 -23.55 4.34 2.36
C ARG A 224 -23.73 3.73 0.97
N PHE A 225 -24.76 4.11 0.27
CA PHE A 225 -25.07 3.59 -1.06
C PHE A 225 -24.24 4.33 -2.11
N VAL A 226 -23.58 3.58 -2.99
CA VAL A 226 -22.80 4.14 -4.10
C VAL A 226 -23.22 3.46 -5.40
N MET A 227 -23.58 4.26 -6.39
CA MET A 227 -23.98 3.81 -7.70
C MET A 227 -23.11 4.47 -8.77
N LEU A 228 -22.69 3.68 -9.76
CA LEU A 228 -22.13 4.16 -11.01
C LEU A 228 -23.22 4.02 -12.09
N ASN A 229 -23.58 5.12 -12.74
CA ASN A 229 -24.46 5.12 -13.88
C ASN A 229 -23.65 5.42 -15.12
N ASP A 230 -23.59 4.45 -16.02
CA ASP A 230 -22.72 4.39 -17.20
C ASP A 230 -21.22 4.57 -16.85
N GLY A 231 -20.39 4.34 -17.79
CA GLY A 231 -18.93 4.48 -17.61
C GLY A 231 -18.20 4.14 -18.87
N GLY A 232 -18.27 5.02 -19.84
CA GLY A 232 -17.62 4.80 -21.11
C GLY A 232 -17.16 6.07 -21.80
N SER A 233 -16.47 5.92 -22.93
CA SER A 233 -16.03 7.01 -23.78
C SER A 233 -15.76 6.53 -25.20
N SER A 234 -16.15 7.34 -26.19
CA SER A 234 -15.80 7.14 -27.60
C SER A 234 -14.52 7.88 -27.99
N SER A 235 -14.06 8.84 -27.19
CA SER A 235 -12.88 9.69 -27.48
C SER A 235 -11.63 9.36 -26.68
N ALA A 236 -11.74 8.57 -25.60
CA ALA A 236 -10.63 8.23 -24.74
C ALA A 236 -10.60 6.71 -24.44
N SER A 237 -9.41 6.18 -24.19
CA SER A 237 -9.19 4.77 -23.88
C SER A 237 -8.85 4.54 -22.41
N ALA A 238 -9.08 3.31 -21.94
CA ALA A 238 -8.79 2.88 -20.58
C ALA A 238 -9.50 3.76 -19.52
N ILE A 239 -10.78 4.06 -19.76
CA ILE A 239 -11.59 4.92 -18.88
C ILE A 239 -11.81 4.27 -17.51
N GLY A 240 -12.09 2.97 -17.49
CA GLY A 240 -12.25 2.21 -16.25
C GLY A 240 -10.99 2.28 -15.40
N GLU A 241 -9.83 2.00 -15.99
CA GLU A 241 -8.54 1.96 -15.30
C GLU A 241 -8.02 3.35 -14.91
N LYS A 242 -8.13 4.35 -15.82
CA LYS A 242 -7.43 5.64 -15.65
C LYS A 242 -8.30 6.77 -15.11
N ARG A 243 -9.63 6.63 -15.13
CA ARG A 243 -10.58 7.67 -14.69
C ARG A 243 -11.50 7.17 -13.58
N ILE A 244 -12.31 6.14 -13.83
CA ILE A 244 -13.32 5.68 -12.88
C ILE A 244 -12.67 5.06 -11.65
N LEU A 245 -11.79 4.07 -11.81
CA LEU A 245 -11.15 3.38 -10.69
C LEU A 245 -10.32 4.32 -9.79
N PRO A 246 -9.47 5.22 -10.33
CA PRO A 246 -8.75 6.19 -9.50
C PRO A 246 -9.67 7.14 -8.73
N TYR A 247 -10.78 7.59 -9.33
CA TYR A 247 -11.78 8.41 -8.64
C TYR A 247 -12.40 7.65 -7.46
N LEU A 248 -12.87 6.41 -7.70
CA LEU A 248 -13.45 5.57 -6.65
C LEU A 248 -12.46 5.31 -5.52
N LYS A 249 -11.20 4.97 -5.87
CA LYS A 249 -10.13 4.77 -4.90
C LYS A 249 -9.85 6.05 -4.11
N GLN A 250 -9.77 7.20 -4.76
CA GLN A 250 -9.54 8.50 -4.13
C GLN A 250 -10.63 8.83 -3.11
N ARG A 251 -11.89 8.53 -3.45
CA ARG A 251 -13.05 8.71 -2.55
C ARG A 251 -13.09 7.66 -1.43
N GLY A 252 -12.27 6.61 -1.48
CA GLY A 252 -12.29 5.49 -0.53
C GLY A 252 -13.45 4.53 -0.76
N ILE A 253 -13.99 4.50 -1.99
CA ILE A 253 -15.08 3.63 -2.39
C ILE A 253 -14.49 2.28 -2.78
N ALA A 254 -14.68 1.28 -1.92
CA ALA A 254 -14.21 -0.09 -2.13
C ALA A 254 -15.30 -1.00 -2.73
N ALA A 255 -16.54 -0.54 -2.80
CA ALA A 255 -17.66 -1.28 -3.38
C ALA A 255 -18.65 -0.34 -4.03
N LEU A 256 -19.12 -0.70 -5.22
CA LEU A 256 -20.30 -0.14 -5.86
C LEU A 256 -21.49 -1.03 -5.51
N ASP A 257 -22.53 -0.44 -4.93
CA ASP A 257 -23.77 -1.15 -4.61
C ASP A 257 -24.56 -1.46 -5.88
N ALA A 258 -24.49 -0.56 -6.86
CA ALA A 258 -25.11 -0.72 -8.17
C ALA A 258 -24.22 -0.13 -9.27
N VAL A 259 -24.17 -0.82 -10.39
CA VAL A 259 -23.73 -0.29 -11.68
C VAL A 259 -24.92 -0.38 -12.61
N VAL A 260 -25.30 0.74 -13.21
CA VAL A 260 -26.45 0.82 -14.13
C VAL A 260 -25.92 1.18 -15.51
N VAL A 261 -26.25 0.39 -16.50
CA VAL A 261 -25.96 0.64 -17.93
C VAL A 261 -27.24 1.07 -18.60
N THR A 262 -27.24 2.24 -19.24
CA THR A 262 -28.44 2.75 -19.92
C THR A 262 -28.62 2.15 -21.31
N HIS A 263 -27.50 1.96 -22.07
CA HIS A 263 -27.48 1.32 -23.39
C HIS A 263 -26.08 0.73 -23.73
N PRO A 264 -25.97 -0.14 -24.76
CA PRO A 264 -24.77 -0.93 -24.98
C PRO A 264 -23.63 -0.20 -25.70
N ASP A 265 -23.81 1.05 -26.10
CA ASP A 265 -22.83 1.77 -26.88
C ASP A 265 -21.51 1.94 -26.08
N ALA A 266 -20.39 1.96 -26.79
CA ALA A 266 -19.07 1.93 -26.16
C ALA A 266 -18.80 3.15 -25.26
N ASP A 267 -19.41 4.28 -25.55
CA ASP A 267 -19.33 5.52 -24.77
C ASP A 267 -20.10 5.48 -23.44
N HIS A 268 -20.82 4.37 -23.18
CA HIS A 268 -21.49 4.09 -21.90
C HIS A 268 -20.96 2.82 -21.21
N THR A 269 -20.27 1.93 -21.93
CA THR A 269 -19.99 0.58 -21.44
C THR A 269 -18.51 0.22 -21.29
N ASN A 270 -17.61 0.74 -22.15
CA ASN A 270 -16.24 0.25 -22.25
C ASN A 270 -15.44 0.36 -20.95
N GLY A 271 -15.62 1.44 -20.18
CA GLY A 271 -14.97 1.58 -18.88
C GLY A 271 -15.53 0.64 -17.80
N ILE A 272 -16.83 0.28 -17.89
CA ILE A 272 -17.43 -0.72 -16.98
C ILE A 272 -16.86 -2.10 -17.29
N LEU A 273 -16.71 -2.47 -18.57
CA LEU A 273 -16.08 -3.72 -18.99
C LEU A 273 -14.63 -3.81 -18.50
N GLU A 274 -13.85 -2.72 -18.63
CA GLU A 274 -12.49 -2.62 -18.09
C GLU A 274 -12.48 -2.82 -16.56
N LEU A 275 -13.43 -2.24 -15.82
CA LEU A 275 -13.54 -2.45 -14.37
C LEU A 275 -13.83 -3.91 -14.04
N LEU A 276 -14.72 -4.58 -14.77
CA LEU A 276 -15.04 -6.00 -14.58
C LEU A 276 -13.82 -6.89 -14.87
N GLU A 277 -13.06 -6.59 -15.93
CA GLU A 277 -11.81 -7.28 -16.26
C GLU A 277 -10.77 -7.10 -15.13
N LEU A 278 -10.55 -5.87 -14.66
CA LEU A 278 -9.62 -5.59 -13.54
C LEU A 278 -10.02 -6.32 -12.25
N ILE A 279 -11.33 -6.46 -11.99
CA ILE A 279 -11.85 -7.23 -10.85
C ILE A 279 -11.63 -8.72 -11.07
N GLY A 280 -11.95 -9.25 -12.25
CA GLY A 280 -11.78 -10.67 -12.60
C GLY A 280 -10.30 -11.10 -12.55
N GLU A 281 -9.40 -10.26 -13.02
CA GLU A 281 -7.95 -10.46 -12.95
C GLU A 281 -7.34 -10.17 -11.57
N GLN A 282 -8.14 -9.81 -10.57
CA GLN A 282 -7.71 -9.46 -9.21
C GLN A 282 -6.69 -8.30 -9.16
N LYS A 283 -6.73 -7.40 -10.13
CA LYS A 283 -5.87 -6.19 -10.20
C LYS A 283 -6.38 -5.04 -9.33
N THR A 284 -7.59 -5.17 -8.80
CA THR A 284 -8.17 -4.19 -7.87
C THR A 284 -8.95 -4.88 -6.76
N ALA A 285 -9.06 -4.21 -5.61
CA ALA A 285 -9.92 -4.62 -4.50
C ALA A 285 -11.35 -4.05 -4.60
N LEU A 286 -11.67 -3.32 -5.67
CA LEU A 286 -13.03 -2.84 -5.94
C LEU A 286 -13.99 -4.02 -6.12
N ARG A 287 -15.22 -3.87 -5.64
CA ARG A 287 -16.29 -4.85 -5.79
C ARG A 287 -17.51 -4.20 -6.40
N ILE A 288 -18.22 -4.93 -7.25
CA ILE A 288 -19.53 -4.56 -7.79
C ILE A 288 -20.54 -5.56 -7.24
N ARG A 289 -21.59 -5.07 -6.58
CA ARG A 289 -22.63 -5.94 -5.96
C ARG A 289 -23.72 -6.30 -6.95
N HIS A 290 -24.20 -5.30 -7.69
CA HIS A 290 -25.28 -5.47 -8.66
C HIS A 290 -24.96 -4.74 -9.94
N LEU A 291 -25.15 -5.42 -11.08
CA LEU A 291 -25.05 -4.87 -12.41
C LEU A 291 -26.45 -4.89 -13.03
N PHE A 292 -26.97 -3.72 -13.38
CA PHE A 292 -28.27 -3.54 -14.01
C PHE A 292 -28.09 -3.23 -15.49
N LEU A 293 -28.64 -4.10 -16.32
CA LEU A 293 -28.62 -3.97 -17.77
C LEU A 293 -30.05 -3.78 -18.29
N PRO A 294 -30.27 -3.01 -19.38
CA PRO A 294 -31.57 -2.88 -20.03
C PRO A 294 -32.13 -4.25 -20.45
N VAL A 295 -33.42 -4.43 -20.30
CA VAL A 295 -34.11 -5.73 -20.60
C VAL A 295 -33.89 -6.18 -22.04
N TRP A 296 -33.84 -5.24 -22.98
CA TRP A 296 -33.65 -5.50 -24.40
C TRP A 296 -32.22 -5.95 -24.78
N MET A 297 -31.23 -5.77 -23.90
CA MET A 297 -29.88 -6.34 -24.07
C MET A 297 -29.82 -7.87 -23.89
N LYS A 298 -30.92 -8.52 -23.54
CA LYS A 298 -30.97 -10.00 -23.36
C LYS A 298 -30.90 -10.82 -24.67
N GLY A 299 -30.85 -10.20 -25.83
CA GLY A 299 -31.20 -10.82 -27.08
C GLY A 299 -30.09 -11.57 -27.87
N SER A 300 -28.83 -11.19 -27.82
CA SER A 300 -27.77 -11.93 -28.52
C SER A 300 -26.37 -11.68 -27.93
N GLU A 301 -25.51 -12.73 -27.94
CA GLU A 301 -24.08 -12.61 -27.58
C GLU A 301 -23.35 -11.53 -28.40
N LYS A 302 -23.81 -11.22 -29.62
CA LYS A 302 -23.24 -10.20 -30.49
C LYS A 302 -23.58 -8.77 -30.09
N GLU A 303 -24.67 -8.59 -29.36
CA GLU A 303 -25.20 -7.25 -29.01
C GLU A 303 -25.02 -6.93 -27.52
N ASN A 304 -24.68 -7.91 -26.70
CA ASN A 304 -24.47 -7.70 -25.28
C ASN A 304 -22.99 -7.90 -24.90
N PRO A 305 -22.20 -6.83 -24.71
CA PRO A 305 -20.79 -6.92 -24.38
C PRO A 305 -20.52 -7.50 -22.97
N PHE A 306 -21.56 -7.74 -22.16
CA PHE A 306 -21.45 -8.31 -20.80
C PHE A 306 -21.74 -9.81 -20.74
N ILE A 307 -22.05 -10.46 -21.86
CA ILE A 307 -22.13 -11.93 -21.94
C ILE A 307 -20.72 -12.42 -22.29
N LEU A 308 -20.03 -12.97 -21.27
CA LEU A 308 -18.71 -13.62 -21.39
C LEU A 308 -18.89 -15.12 -21.44
#